data_a1a7f1b68f798c7e329b6801659de106
#
_entry.id   a1a7f1b68f798c7e329b6801659de106
#
_cell.length_a   1.000
_cell.length_b   1.000
_cell.length_c   1.000
_cell.angle_alpha   90.00
_cell.angle_beta   90.00
_cell.angle_gamma   90.00
#
_symmetry.space_group_name_H-M   'P 1'
#
loop_
_entity.id
_entity.type
_entity.pdbx_description
1 polymer ?
#
loop_
_entity_poly.entity_id
_entity_poly.type
_entity_poly.pdbx_seq_one_letter_code
_entity_poly.pdbx_strand_id
1 'polypeptide(L)'
;MTVSYQQPTSERCVKTMKKSGKLAVALICALLGGGLLLFGSRVGKDTQTTQPEPPAEASAATVEAYRTELETRMEAICARVMGVGEVEVVVTLEGGFSYVYATDKKTTSGGESLSYVTVGSGDKESLVYITEKAPAILGIGVVCTGGMDPTVRREVTALLSAAFGVGSNKIYVTGHR
;
A
#
# COMPACT_ATOMS: atom_id res chain seq x y z
N MET A 1 -11.50 -84.12 26.74
CA MET A 1 -12.83 -83.57 26.85
C MET A 1 -12.84 -82.28 26.02
N THR A 2 -13.34 -82.41 24.80
CA THR A 2 -13.47 -81.31 23.80
C THR A 2 -14.90 -80.79 23.88
N VAL A 3 -15.04 -79.48 24.16
CA VAL A 3 -16.33 -78.81 24.07
C VAL A 3 -16.29 -77.96 22.82
N SER A 4 -17.07 -78.35 21.84
CA SER A 4 -17.35 -77.66 20.58
C SER A 4 -18.39 -76.58 20.84
N TYR A 5 -18.08 -75.35 20.50
CA TYR A 5 -19.09 -74.24 20.55
C TYR A 5 -19.48 -73.90 19.12
N GLN A 6 -20.77 -74.09 18.86
CA GLN A 6 -21.42 -73.88 17.58
C GLN A 6 -21.94 -72.42 17.48
N GLN A 7 -21.55 -71.74 16.46
CA GLN A 7 -22.07 -70.41 16.13
C GLN A 7 -23.45 -70.49 15.48
N PRO A 8 -24.36 -69.62 15.84
CA PRO A 8 -25.59 -69.46 15.04
C PRO A 8 -25.44 -68.36 13.98
N THR A 9 -25.79 -68.74 12.78
CA THR A 9 -25.99 -67.97 11.57
C THR A 9 -26.93 -66.77 11.74
N SER A 10 -26.44 -65.54 11.54
CA SER A 10 -27.30 -64.40 11.30
C SER A 10 -26.78 -63.58 10.12
N GLU A 11 -26.63 -64.21 8.97
CA GLU A 11 -26.16 -63.52 7.73
C GLU A 11 -27.29 -63.19 6.76
N ARG A 12 -28.51 -62.99 7.16
CA ARG A 12 -29.62 -62.76 6.20
C ARG A 12 -30.35 -61.41 6.30
N CYS A 13 -29.98 -60.57 7.20
CA CYS A 13 -30.73 -59.31 7.39
C CYS A 13 -29.98 -57.99 7.03
N VAL A 14 -28.70 -58.07 6.59
CA VAL A 14 -27.89 -56.86 6.35
C VAL A 14 -27.77 -56.47 4.87
N LYS A 15 -28.35 -57.28 3.94
CA LYS A 15 -28.06 -57.11 2.49
C LYS A 15 -29.04 -56.14 1.76
N THR A 16 -30.12 -55.71 2.38
CA THR A 16 -31.15 -54.87 1.69
C THR A 16 -31.08 -53.38 2.03
N MET A 17 -30.41 -53.01 3.13
CA MET A 17 -30.29 -51.57 3.50
C MET A 17 -29.07 -50.87 2.93
N LYS A 18 -28.11 -51.58 2.30
CA LYS A 18 -26.83 -51.04 1.82
C LYS A 18 -26.89 -50.42 0.42
N LYS A 19 -27.96 -50.61 -0.33
CA LYS A 19 -28.09 -50.09 -1.70
C LYS A 19 -28.71 -48.68 -1.75
N SER A 20 -29.64 -48.38 -0.86
CA SER A 20 -30.31 -47.08 -0.77
C SER A 20 -29.38 -45.99 -0.21
N GLY A 21 -28.57 -46.30 0.83
CA GLY A 21 -27.64 -45.35 1.42
C GLY A 21 -26.52 -44.91 0.51
N LYS A 22 -26.02 -45.82 -0.35
CA LYS A 22 -24.94 -45.49 -1.31
C LYS A 22 -25.43 -44.59 -2.43
N LEU A 23 -26.66 -44.74 -2.89
CA LEU A 23 -27.29 -43.84 -3.86
C LEU A 23 -27.59 -42.45 -3.27
N ALA A 24 -28.05 -42.40 -2.01
CA ALA A 24 -28.31 -41.15 -1.32
C ALA A 24 -27.00 -40.37 -1.04
N VAL A 25 -25.95 -41.04 -0.61
CA VAL A 25 -24.61 -40.42 -0.41
C VAL A 25 -24.01 -39.95 -1.76
N ALA A 26 -24.14 -40.72 -2.83
CA ALA A 26 -23.68 -40.31 -4.14
C ALA A 26 -24.41 -39.08 -4.68
N LEU A 27 -25.73 -38.95 -4.47
CA LEU A 27 -26.52 -37.77 -4.83
C LEU A 27 -26.14 -36.55 -4.01
N ILE A 28 -25.91 -36.68 -2.70
CA ILE A 28 -25.46 -35.61 -1.83
C ILE A 28 -24.06 -35.12 -2.23
N CYS A 29 -23.13 -36.05 -2.54
CA CYS A 29 -21.79 -35.67 -3.03
C CYS A 29 -21.86 -34.99 -4.41
N ALA A 30 -22.75 -35.42 -5.29
CA ALA A 30 -22.93 -34.78 -6.60
C ALA A 30 -23.52 -33.37 -6.49
N LEU A 31 -24.48 -33.15 -5.57
CA LEU A 31 -25.07 -31.83 -5.30
C LEU A 31 -24.07 -30.88 -4.62
N LEU A 32 -23.28 -31.38 -3.66
CA LEU A 32 -22.23 -30.58 -3.00
C LEU A 32 -21.08 -30.29 -3.94
N GLY A 33 -20.65 -31.27 -4.76
CA GLY A 33 -19.58 -31.10 -5.75
C GLY A 33 -19.99 -30.19 -6.90
N GLY A 34 -21.21 -30.35 -7.41
CA GLY A 34 -21.76 -29.47 -8.46
C GLY A 34 -22.00 -28.04 -7.98
N GLY A 35 -22.43 -27.87 -6.72
CA GLY A 35 -22.57 -26.55 -6.10
C GLY A 35 -21.25 -25.83 -5.95
N LEU A 36 -20.17 -26.52 -5.56
CA LEU A 36 -18.84 -25.95 -5.44
C LEU A 36 -18.24 -25.54 -6.81
N LEU A 37 -18.52 -26.30 -7.88
CA LEU A 37 -18.07 -25.92 -9.22
C LEU A 37 -18.83 -24.72 -9.79
N LEU A 38 -20.12 -24.55 -9.48
CA LEU A 38 -20.88 -23.40 -9.91
C LEU A 38 -20.59 -22.13 -9.10
N PHE A 39 -20.23 -22.28 -7.81
CA PHE A 39 -19.81 -21.16 -6.97
C PHE A 39 -18.30 -20.85 -7.13
N GLY A 40 -17.46 -21.86 -7.38
CA GLY A 40 -16.02 -21.71 -7.55
C GLY A 40 -15.63 -20.95 -8.83
N SER A 41 -16.47 -20.94 -9.87
CA SER A 41 -16.19 -20.20 -11.10
C SER A 41 -16.44 -18.69 -10.98
N ARG A 42 -17.00 -18.19 -9.87
CA ARG A 42 -17.15 -16.75 -9.58
C ARG A 42 -16.09 -16.18 -8.64
N VAL A 43 -15.27 -17.03 -8.02
CA VAL A 43 -14.19 -16.61 -7.08
C VAL A 43 -12.81 -16.68 -7.74
N GLY A 44 -12.69 -17.23 -8.94
CA GLY A 44 -11.43 -17.44 -9.66
C GLY A 44 -11.20 -16.48 -10.83
N LYS A 45 -11.69 -15.24 -10.77
CA LYS A 45 -11.33 -14.21 -11.74
C LYS A 45 -10.85 -13.00 -10.96
N ASP A 46 -9.64 -12.66 -11.20
CA ASP A 46 -8.85 -11.52 -10.77
C ASP A 46 -7.78 -11.81 -9.71
N THR A 47 -6.92 -12.82 -10.02
CA THR A 47 -5.51 -12.58 -9.76
C THR A 47 -4.94 -12.01 -11.05
N GLN A 48 -5.43 -10.87 -11.46
CA GLN A 48 -4.60 -9.94 -12.18
C GLN A 48 -3.50 -9.55 -11.20
N THR A 49 -2.29 -10.01 -11.47
CA THR A 49 -1.09 -9.27 -11.10
C THR A 49 -1.21 -7.96 -11.85
N THR A 50 -1.99 -7.05 -11.29
CA THR A 50 -2.09 -5.66 -11.74
C THR A 50 -0.74 -5.08 -11.34
N GLN A 51 0.18 -5.08 -12.31
CA GLN A 51 1.25 -4.11 -12.30
C GLN A 51 0.56 -2.77 -12.05
N PRO A 52 0.92 -2.02 -11.00
CA PRO A 52 0.33 -0.71 -10.77
C PRO A 52 0.87 0.21 -11.87
N GLU A 53 0.10 0.32 -12.95
CA GLU A 53 0.21 1.46 -13.84
C GLU A 53 -0.35 2.64 -13.04
N PRO A 54 0.45 3.68 -12.73
CA PRO A 54 -0.05 4.80 -11.95
C PRO A 54 -1.09 5.53 -12.81
N PRO A 55 -2.35 5.59 -12.38
CA PRO A 55 -3.33 6.41 -13.06
C PRO A 55 -2.90 7.86 -12.85
N ALA A 56 -2.64 8.59 -13.93
CA ALA A 56 -2.18 9.99 -13.88
C ALA A 56 -3.11 10.91 -13.03
N GLU A 57 -4.41 10.60 -13.02
CA GLU A 57 -5.40 11.31 -12.21
C GLU A 57 -5.36 10.97 -10.73
N ALA A 58 -5.09 9.72 -10.35
CA ALA A 58 -4.91 9.32 -8.95
C ALA A 58 -3.64 9.93 -8.35
N SER A 59 -2.62 10.19 -9.15
CA SER A 59 -1.38 10.85 -8.72
C SER A 59 -1.61 12.30 -8.28
N ALA A 60 -2.41 13.08 -9.01
CA ALA A 60 -2.69 14.48 -8.66
C ALA A 60 -3.46 14.61 -7.34
N ALA A 61 -4.52 13.82 -7.15
CA ALA A 61 -5.30 13.79 -5.90
C ALA A 61 -4.45 13.35 -4.70
N THR A 62 -3.52 12.40 -4.91
CA THR A 62 -2.61 11.92 -3.87
C THR A 62 -1.59 12.98 -3.47
N VAL A 63 -1.06 13.76 -4.42
CA VAL A 63 -0.13 14.87 -4.16
C VAL A 63 -0.82 15.98 -3.38
N GLU A 64 -2.04 16.32 -3.74
CA GLU A 64 -2.83 17.34 -3.04
C GLU A 64 -3.15 16.92 -1.60
N ALA A 65 -3.55 15.68 -1.37
CA ALA A 65 -3.77 15.14 -0.04
C ALA A 65 -2.48 15.16 0.81
N TYR A 66 -1.35 14.82 0.22
CA TYR A 66 -0.05 14.86 0.89
C TYR A 66 0.37 16.29 1.24
N ARG A 67 0.14 17.26 0.33
CA ARG A 67 0.38 18.69 0.60
C ARG A 67 -0.43 19.18 1.78
N THR A 68 -1.74 18.93 1.78
CA THR A 68 -2.66 19.32 2.86
C THR A 68 -2.26 18.69 4.19
N GLU A 69 -1.83 17.45 4.20
CA GLU A 69 -1.34 16.76 5.40
C GLU A 69 -0.07 17.44 5.95
N LEU A 70 0.87 17.82 5.07
CA LEU A 70 2.08 18.55 5.48
C LEU A 70 1.75 19.91 6.06
N GLU A 71 0.88 20.70 5.41
CA GLU A 71 0.43 22.01 5.86
C GLU A 71 -0.20 21.90 7.25
N THR A 72 -1.14 20.99 7.45
CA THR A 72 -1.79 20.75 8.74
C THR A 72 -0.79 20.38 9.86
N ARG A 73 0.19 19.53 9.55
CA ARG A 73 1.23 19.15 10.51
C ARG A 73 2.13 20.32 10.86
N MET A 74 2.50 21.15 9.89
CA MET A 74 3.33 22.33 10.08
C MET A 74 2.59 23.39 10.91
N GLU A 75 1.31 23.65 10.64
CA GLU A 75 0.46 24.53 11.43
C GLU A 75 0.40 24.06 12.90
N ALA A 76 0.12 22.79 13.11
CA ALA A 76 -0.01 22.22 14.45
C ALA A 76 1.27 22.35 15.31
N ILE A 77 2.47 22.23 14.71
CA ILE A 77 3.72 22.42 15.44
C ILE A 77 4.09 23.88 15.60
N CYS A 78 3.85 24.74 14.59
CA CYS A 78 4.11 26.17 14.67
C CYS A 78 3.23 26.86 15.74
N ALA A 79 1.97 26.45 15.86
CA ALA A 79 1.05 26.96 16.88
C ALA A 79 1.52 26.71 18.33
N ARG A 80 2.49 25.81 18.54
CA ARG A 80 3.10 25.53 19.86
C ARG A 80 4.32 26.41 20.18
N VAL A 81 4.78 27.18 19.21
CA VAL A 81 5.90 28.11 19.41
C VAL A 81 5.44 29.32 20.23
N MET A 82 6.20 29.69 21.23
CA MET A 82 5.86 30.82 22.09
C MET A 82 5.81 32.12 21.26
N GLY A 83 4.72 32.86 21.40
CA GLY A 83 4.48 34.09 20.65
C GLY A 83 3.80 33.91 19.29
N VAL A 84 3.55 32.68 18.88
CA VAL A 84 2.74 32.35 17.69
C VAL A 84 1.29 32.19 18.14
N GLY A 85 0.39 32.93 17.48
CA GLY A 85 -1.05 32.75 17.63
C GLY A 85 -1.64 31.98 16.45
N GLU A 86 -2.59 32.62 15.75
CA GLU A 86 -3.14 32.04 14.52
C GLU A 86 -2.05 31.86 13.46
N VAL A 87 -2.02 30.70 12.82
CA VAL A 87 -0.98 30.33 11.85
C VAL A 87 -1.61 29.66 10.63
N GLU A 88 -1.14 30.06 9.46
CA GLU A 88 -1.47 29.47 8.17
C GLU A 88 -0.16 29.13 7.46
N VAL A 89 -0.10 27.93 6.88
CA VAL A 89 1.07 27.41 6.19
C VAL A 89 0.72 27.01 4.78
N VAL A 90 1.58 27.38 3.83
CA VAL A 90 1.48 26.97 2.42
C VAL A 90 2.76 26.26 2.04
N VAL A 91 2.63 25.06 1.46
CA VAL A 91 3.75 24.22 1.03
C VAL A 91 3.76 24.10 -0.48
N THR A 92 4.94 24.33 -1.08
CA THR A 92 5.19 24.08 -2.50
C THR A 92 6.01 22.80 -2.65
N LEU A 93 5.51 21.86 -3.45
CA LEU A 93 6.15 20.57 -3.72
C LEU A 93 6.79 20.53 -5.10
N GLU A 94 7.85 19.74 -5.25
CA GLU A 94 8.52 19.46 -6.53
C GLU A 94 7.89 18.23 -7.20
N GLY A 95 6.96 18.47 -8.13
CA GLY A 95 6.32 17.40 -8.89
C GLY A 95 5.42 16.50 -8.06
N GLY A 96 5.35 15.22 -8.44
CA GLY A 96 4.55 14.18 -7.81
C GLY A 96 5.39 13.11 -7.14
N PHE A 97 4.71 12.04 -6.72
CA PHE A 97 5.37 10.82 -6.27
C PHE A 97 6.13 10.17 -7.42
N SER A 98 7.32 9.66 -7.15
CA SER A 98 8.17 8.99 -8.13
C SER A 98 8.44 7.55 -7.73
N TYR A 99 8.38 6.64 -8.72
CA TYR A 99 8.64 5.23 -8.50
C TYR A 99 10.12 4.93 -8.75
N VAL A 100 10.74 4.25 -7.80
CA VAL A 100 12.13 3.81 -7.92
C VAL A 100 12.13 2.34 -8.31
N TYR A 101 12.72 2.04 -9.45
CA TYR A 101 12.88 0.69 -9.96
C TYR A 101 14.31 0.20 -9.78
N ALA A 102 14.48 -1.13 -9.69
CA ALA A 102 15.80 -1.73 -9.62
C ALA A 102 16.60 -1.47 -10.91
N THR A 103 17.84 -1.05 -10.74
CA THR A 103 18.77 -0.84 -11.86
C THR A 103 20.03 -1.66 -11.65
N ASP A 104 20.54 -2.25 -12.73
CA ASP A 104 21.84 -2.91 -12.79
C ASP A 104 22.85 -1.97 -13.48
N LYS A 105 23.98 -1.74 -12.81
CA LYS A 105 25.04 -0.86 -13.28
C LYS A 105 26.25 -1.70 -13.69
N LYS A 106 26.55 -1.73 -14.98
CA LYS A 106 27.75 -2.38 -15.52
C LYS A 106 28.79 -1.32 -15.88
N THR A 107 29.94 -1.40 -15.21
CA THR A 107 31.10 -0.57 -15.51
C THR A 107 32.05 -1.39 -16.37
N THR A 108 32.32 -0.89 -17.58
CA THR A 108 33.29 -1.48 -18.52
C THR A 108 34.37 -0.45 -18.81
N SER A 109 35.54 -0.88 -19.31
CA SER A 109 36.66 0.02 -19.69
C SER A 109 36.29 1.10 -20.72
N GLY A 110 35.11 1.01 -21.34
CA GLY A 110 34.55 1.98 -22.29
C GLY A 110 33.43 2.88 -21.77
N GLY A 111 33.02 2.73 -20.51
CA GLY A 111 31.93 3.53 -19.92
C GLY A 111 31.06 2.78 -18.94
N GLU A 112 30.08 3.52 -18.37
CA GLU A 112 29.05 2.97 -17.51
C GLU A 112 27.75 2.76 -18.30
N SER A 113 27.15 1.59 -18.16
CA SER A 113 25.84 1.26 -18.70
C SER A 113 24.87 1.00 -17.55
N LEU A 114 23.74 1.70 -17.56
CA LEU A 114 22.65 1.52 -16.61
C LEU A 114 21.48 0.82 -17.32
N SER A 115 20.99 -0.29 -16.76
CA SER A 115 19.82 -0.99 -17.26
C SER A 115 18.84 -1.27 -16.13
N TYR A 116 17.54 -1.21 -16.43
CA TYR A 116 16.52 -1.62 -15.45
C TYR A 116 16.51 -3.14 -15.30
N VAL A 117 16.31 -3.59 -14.07
CA VAL A 117 16.12 -5.01 -13.78
C VAL A 117 14.68 -5.37 -14.06
N THR A 118 14.47 -6.39 -14.88
CA THR A 118 13.17 -6.92 -15.24
C THR A 118 13.00 -8.35 -14.71
N VAL A 119 11.76 -8.73 -14.44
CA VAL A 119 11.37 -10.10 -14.07
C VAL A 119 10.29 -10.56 -15.03
N GLY A 120 10.42 -11.81 -15.47
CA GLY A 120 9.52 -12.40 -16.46
C GLY A 120 10.21 -12.70 -17.77
N SER A 121 9.43 -13.01 -18.80
CA SER A 121 9.94 -13.33 -20.15
C SER A 121 8.90 -12.99 -21.19
N GLY A 122 9.29 -12.35 -22.29
CA GLY A 122 8.42 -11.94 -23.38
C GLY A 122 7.35 -10.94 -22.92
N ASP A 123 6.11 -11.14 -23.32
CA ASP A 123 4.97 -10.23 -23.03
C ASP A 123 4.62 -10.09 -21.54
N LYS A 124 5.28 -10.86 -20.65
CA LYS A 124 5.11 -10.80 -19.18
C LYS A 124 6.32 -10.22 -18.46
N GLU A 125 7.20 -9.55 -19.19
CA GLU A 125 8.33 -8.87 -18.60
C GLU A 125 7.89 -7.60 -17.87
N SER A 126 8.27 -7.45 -16.60
CA SER A 126 7.92 -6.30 -15.77
C SER A 126 9.13 -5.75 -15.01
N LEU A 127 9.17 -4.45 -14.81
CA LEU A 127 10.20 -3.77 -14.03
C LEU A 127 10.11 -4.16 -12.55
N VAL A 128 11.23 -4.36 -11.89
CA VAL A 128 11.27 -4.63 -10.45
C VAL A 128 11.11 -3.31 -9.68
N TYR A 129 9.93 -3.12 -9.09
CA TYR A 129 9.65 -1.98 -8.23
C TYR A 129 10.37 -2.12 -6.88
N ILE A 130 11.02 -1.05 -6.40
CA ILE A 130 11.69 -1.02 -5.10
C ILE A 130 10.89 -0.22 -4.09
N THR A 131 10.60 1.05 -4.39
CA THR A 131 9.93 1.96 -3.46
C THR A 131 9.34 3.16 -4.18
N GLU A 132 8.44 3.85 -3.48
CA GLU A 132 7.89 5.13 -3.87
C GLU A 132 8.58 6.24 -3.09
N LYS A 133 8.95 7.30 -3.79
CA LYS A 133 9.57 8.48 -3.20
C LYS A 133 8.57 9.63 -3.21
N ALA A 134 8.32 10.21 -2.05
CA ALA A 134 7.49 11.39 -1.92
C ALA A 134 8.13 12.62 -2.57
N PRO A 135 7.32 13.59 -3.07
CA PRO A 135 7.82 14.82 -3.65
C PRO A 135 8.61 15.64 -2.62
N ALA A 136 9.67 16.29 -3.09
CA ALA A 136 10.48 17.15 -2.24
C ALA A 136 9.76 18.50 -1.99
N ILE A 137 9.99 19.08 -0.81
CA ILE A 137 9.49 20.41 -0.49
C ILE A 137 10.41 21.46 -1.11
N LEU A 138 9.86 22.28 -2.03
CA LEU A 138 10.58 23.38 -2.67
C LEU A 138 10.61 24.63 -1.80
N GLY A 139 9.52 24.91 -1.09
CA GLY A 139 9.39 26.09 -0.26
C GLY A 139 8.24 25.99 0.71
N ILE A 140 8.33 26.76 1.80
CA ILE A 140 7.33 26.89 2.85
C ILE A 140 7.06 28.38 3.11
N GLY A 141 5.82 28.80 2.99
CA GLY A 141 5.33 30.10 3.41
C GLY A 141 4.55 29.97 4.71
N VAL A 142 4.85 30.81 5.70
CA VAL A 142 4.13 30.84 6.98
C VAL A 142 3.65 32.26 7.26
N VAL A 143 2.37 32.38 7.50
CA VAL A 143 1.73 33.64 7.96
C VAL A 143 1.21 33.37 9.36
N CYS A 144 1.69 34.09 10.35
CA CYS A 144 1.24 33.86 11.72
C CYS A 144 1.19 35.14 12.55
N THR A 145 0.33 35.14 13.55
CA THR A 145 0.35 36.19 14.60
C THR A 145 1.72 36.15 15.30
N GLY A 146 2.36 37.29 15.46
CA GLY A 146 3.72 37.35 16.02
C GLY A 146 4.85 37.17 15.01
N GLY A 147 4.56 36.79 13.74
CA GLY A 147 5.58 36.55 12.71
C GLY A 147 6.39 37.77 12.29
N MET A 148 6.01 38.96 12.73
CA MET A 148 6.81 40.20 12.60
C MET A 148 7.94 40.27 13.61
N ASP A 149 7.84 39.55 14.75
CA ASP A 149 8.91 39.48 15.74
C ASP A 149 10.09 38.66 15.18
N PRO A 150 11.32 39.22 15.17
CA PRO A 150 12.50 38.50 14.67
C PRO A 150 12.81 37.24 15.45
N THR A 151 12.43 37.14 16.72
CA THR A 151 12.65 35.94 17.55
C THR A 151 11.70 34.83 17.12
N VAL A 152 10.41 35.13 17.03
CA VAL A 152 9.40 34.15 16.54
C VAL A 152 9.74 33.64 15.16
N ARG A 153 10.08 34.57 14.24
CA ARG A 153 10.45 34.22 12.87
C ARG A 153 11.64 33.25 12.81
N ARG A 154 12.69 33.52 13.60
CA ARG A 154 13.88 32.65 13.68
C ARG A 154 13.52 31.28 14.25
N GLU A 155 12.73 31.24 15.31
CA GLU A 155 12.32 29.99 15.98
C GLU A 155 11.47 29.11 15.05
N VAL A 156 10.45 29.68 14.41
CA VAL A 156 9.60 28.97 13.44
C VAL A 156 10.43 28.47 12.25
N THR A 157 11.31 29.31 11.70
CA THR A 157 12.19 28.89 10.59
C THR A 157 13.10 27.74 10.99
N ALA A 158 13.73 27.81 12.17
CA ALA A 158 14.61 26.76 12.67
C ALA A 158 13.85 25.44 12.94
N LEU A 159 12.65 25.54 13.53
CA LEU A 159 11.78 24.41 13.81
C LEU A 159 11.39 23.67 12.50
N LEU A 160 10.86 24.41 11.53
CA LEU A 160 10.45 23.83 10.26
C LEU A 160 11.64 23.25 9.47
N SER A 161 12.77 23.95 9.48
CA SER A 161 14.00 23.47 8.84
C SER A 161 14.45 22.13 9.44
N ALA A 162 14.48 22.01 10.77
CA ALA A 162 14.90 20.81 11.47
C ALA A 162 13.89 19.66 11.33
N ALA A 163 12.58 19.96 11.43
CA ALA A 163 11.54 18.94 11.43
C ALA A 163 11.29 18.33 10.03
N PHE A 164 11.43 19.12 8.98
CA PHE A 164 11.11 18.69 7.60
C PHE A 164 12.33 18.60 6.67
N GLY A 165 13.54 18.89 7.16
CA GLY A 165 14.77 18.80 6.37
C GLY A 165 14.85 19.84 5.24
N VAL A 166 14.13 20.96 5.37
CA VAL A 166 14.08 22.04 4.37
C VAL A 166 15.10 23.13 4.74
N GLY A 167 15.87 23.57 3.77
CA GLY A 167 16.83 24.66 4.00
C GLY A 167 16.12 25.95 4.46
N SER A 168 16.68 26.65 5.46
CA SER A 168 16.10 27.89 6.00
C SER A 168 15.90 28.99 4.95
N ASN A 169 16.66 28.97 3.87
CA ASN A 169 16.51 29.88 2.73
C ASN A 169 15.26 29.61 1.88
N LYS A 170 14.58 28.49 2.11
CA LYS A 170 13.34 28.10 1.45
C LYS A 170 12.11 28.28 2.34
N ILE A 171 12.30 28.82 3.54
CA ILE A 171 11.23 29.08 4.52
C ILE A 171 11.06 30.57 4.71
N TYR A 172 9.88 31.07 4.44
CA TYR A 172 9.53 32.46 4.64
C TYR A 172 8.44 32.61 5.69
N VAL A 173 8.73 33.38 6.74
CA VAL A 173 7.79 33.62 7.85
C VAL A 173 7.47 35.10 7.92
N THR A 174 6.20 35.44 7.98
CA THR A 174 5.72 36.79 8.11
C THR A 174 4.52 36.89 9.06
N GLY A 175 4.21 38.11 9.52
CA GLY A 175 3.05 38.34 10.34
C GLY A 175 1.83 38.74 9.51
N HIS A 176 0.64 38.34 9.98
CA HIS A 176 -0.61 38.93 9.51
C HIS A 176 -1.07 40.03 10.48
N ARG A 177 -1.96 40.90 10.02
CA ARG A 177 -2.59 41.98 10.81
C ARG A 177 -3.77 41.45 11.60
#